data_003c467de77fe1d327b036711a145992
#
_entry.id   003c467de77fe1d327b036711a145992
#
_cell.length_a   1.000
_cell.length_b   1.000
_cell.length_c   1.000
_cell.angle_alpha   90.00
_cell.angle_beta   90.00
_cell.angle_gamma   90.00
#
_symmetry.space_group_name_H-M   'P 1'
#
loop_
_entity.id
_entity.type
_entity.pdbx_description
1 polymer ?
#
loop_
_entity_poly.entity_id
_entity_poly.type
_entity_poly.pdbx_seq_one_letter_code
_entity_poly.pdbx_strand_id
1 'polypeptide(L)'
;MPPTQERSAATVRPWRPPLPRTAEPTEVGRSTGPRGRVDVALTGLTDICSRYGPVALRLSLALVFVWFGALKLTGDSPVEGLIGATLPFLSTDVTLPVLGVAEVTLGLAVAVGRAPRVVLLVLAGHLAGTFLSFITASEFMVDNGNPLLLTADGEFVIKNLVLISAALVLVGRGVRGPQSRPAPTVA
;
A
#
# COMPACT_ATOMS: atom_id res chain seq x y z
N MET A 1 8.33 -31.32 93.80
CA MET A 1 8.63 -30.74 92.52
C MET A 1 7.33 -30.75 91.70
N PRO A 2 6.68 -29.61 91.41
CA PRO A 2 5.50 -29.55 90.54
C PRO A 2 5.92 -29.41 89.07
N PRO A 3 5.15 -29.95 88.14
CA PRO A 3 5.45 -29.90 86.69
C PRO A 3 5.23 -28.54 86.07
N THR A 4 6.14 -28.12 85.22
CA THR A 4 6.19 -26.90 84.51
C THR A 4 5.13 -26.95 83.42
N GLN A 5 4.10 -26.05 83.48
CA GLN A 5 3.11 -25.84 82.41
C GLN A 5 3.78 -25.08 81.24
N GLU A 6 3.93 -25.74 80.12
CA GLU A 6 4.23 -25.12 78.87
C GLU A 6 3.01 -24.30 78.35
N ARG A 7 3.19 -23.01 78.36
CA ARG A 7 2.19 -22.09 77.74
C ARG A 7 2.28 -22.26 76.20
N SER A 8 1.24 -22.88 75.68
CA SER A 8 1.02 -22.89 74.19
C SER A 8 0.85 -21.46 73.67
N ALA A 9 1.83 -21.03 72.89
CA ALA A 9 1.78 -19.76 72.21
C ALA A 9 0.69 -19.82 71.11
N ALA A 10 -0.45 -19.17 71.36
CA ALA A 10 -1.49 -18.98 70.39
C ALA A 10 -0.95 -18.09 69.23
N THR A 11 -0.69 -18.69 68.12
CA THR A 11 -0.31 -17.97 66.88
C THR A 11 -1.50 -17.11 66.43
N VAL A 12 -1.41 -15.81 66.72
CA VAL A 12 -2.36 -14.81 66.21
C VAL A 12 -2.17 -14.70 64.70
N ARG A 13 -3.12 -15.20 63.92
CA ARG A 13 -3.13 -15.02 62.47
C ARG A 13 -3.25 -13.54 62.16
N PRO A 14 -2.34 -12.96 61.36
CA PRO A 14 -2.46 -11.57 60.95
C PRO A 14 -3.74 -11.42 60.13
N TRP A 15 -4.53 -10.38 60.46
CA TRP A 15 -5.73 -9.99 59.73
C TRP A 15 -5.39 -9.70 58.29
N ARG A 16 -5.99 -10.40 57.31
CA ARG A 16 -5.91 -10.13 55.90
C ARG A 16 -7.21 -9.43 55.47
N PRO A 17 -7.16 -8.23 54.92
CA PRO A 17 -8.33 -7.60 54.36
C PRO A 17 -8.94 -8.50 53.26
N PRO A 18 -10.27 -8.56 53.11
CA PRO A 18 -10.90 -9.27 52.02
C PRO A 18 -10.39 -8.71 50.72
N LEU A 19 -9.96 -9.58 49.79
CA LEU A 19 -9.56 -9.19 48.45
C LEU A 19 -10.74 -8.43 47.80
N PRO A 20 -10.44 -7.32 47.12
CA PRO A 20 -11.49 -6.64 46.36
C PRO A 20 -12.14 -7.67 45.44
N ARG A 21 -13.46 -7.77 45.47
CA ARG A 21 -14.18 -8.59 44.50
C ARG A 21 -13.74 -8.14 43.13
N THR A 22 -13.02 -9.02 42.42
CA THR A 22 -12.81 -8.81 41.00
C THR A 22 -14.15 -8.52 40.39
N ALA A 23 -14.32 -7.29 39.89
CA ALA A 23 -15.51 -6.94 39.13
C ALA A 23 -15.65 -8.03 38.05
N GLU A 24 -16.76 -8.73 38.06
CA GLU A 24 -17.08 -9.65 36.97
C GLU A 24 -16.89 -8.86 35.67
N PRO A 25 -16.24 -9.45 34.66
CA PRO A 25 -16.15 -8.79 33.36
C PRO A 25 -17.61 -8.48 32.96
N THR A 26 -17.96 -7.20 32.99
CA THR A 26 -19.24 -6.76 32.42
C THR A 26 -19.24 -7.30 31.02
N GLU A 27 -20.06 -8.29 30.71
CA GLU A 27 -20.30 -8.74 29.36
C GLU A 27 -20.70 -7.49 28.59
N VAL A 28 -19.72 -6.97 27.78
CA VAL A 28 -20.00 -5.91 26.82
C VAL A 28 -21.01 -6.53 25.87
N GLY A 29 -22.27 -6.25 26.16
CA GLY A 29 -23.39 -6.73 25.39
C GLY A 29 -23.10 -6.45 23.92
N ARG A 30 -22.91 -7.51 23.13
CA ARG A 30 -22.84 -7.41 21.68
C ARG A 30 -24.09 -6.70 21.22
N SER A 31 -23.95 -5.43 20.86
CA SER A 31 -25.06 -4.67 20.34
C SER A 31 -25.48 -5.32 19.01
N THR A 32 -26.52 -6.13 19.05
CA THR A 32 -27.17 -6.75 17.89
C THR A 32 -27.97 -5.75 17.06
N GLY A 33 -27.82 -4.45 17.34
CA GLY A 33 -28.49 -3.37 16.64
C GLY A 33 -27.94 -3.15 15.22
N PRO A 34 -28.65 -2.36 14.38
CA PRO A 34 -28.20 -2.05 13.01
C PRO A 34 -26.76 -1.52 12.93
N ARG A 35 -26.33 -0.75 13.93
CA ARG A 35 -24.96 -0.23 14.04
C ARG A 35 -23.92 -1.35 14.21
N GLY A 36 -24.19 -2.34 15.06
CA GLY A 36 -23.29 -3.48 15.24
C GLY A 36 -23.16 -4.35 13.99
N ARG A 37 -24.20 -4.46 13.16
CA ARG A 37 -24.13 -5.16 11.86
C ARG A 37 -23.29 -4.41 10.86
N VAL A 38 -23.38 -3.08 10.81
CA VAL A 38 -22.55 -2.24 9.96
C VAL A 38 -21.08 -2.33 10.38
N ASP A 39 -20.80 -2.27 11.68
CA ASP A 39 -19.43 -2.36 12.19
C ASP A 39 -18.79 -3.72 11.87
N VAL A 40 -19.52 -4.81 11.99
CA VAL A 40 -19.05 -6.16 11.61
C VAL A 40 -18.79 -6.25 10.10
N ALA A 41 -19.69 -5.72 9.28
CA ALA A 41 -19.52 -5.71 7.82
C ALA A 41 -18.33 -4.85 7.41
N LEU A 42 -18.14 -3.67 8.00
CA LEU A 42 -17.00 -2.80 7.74
C LEU A 42 -15.67 -3.45 8.16
N THR A 43 -15.64 -4.12 9.32
CA THR A 43 -14.45 -4.84 9.78
C THR A 43 -14.10 -5.97 8.82
N GLY A 44 -15.08 -6.76 8.38
CA GLY A 44 -14.87 -7.82 7.40
C GLY A 44 -14.36 -7.29 6.05
N LEU A 45 -14.91 -6.16 5.57
CA LEU A 45 -14.45 -5.52 4.35
C LEU A 45 -13.02 -5.00 4.49
N THR A 46 -12.69 -4.38 5.62
CA THR A 46 -11.34 -3.88 5.91
C THR A 46 -10.32 -5.02 5.91
N ASP A 47 -10.67 -6.18 6.49
CA ASP A 47 -9.81 -7.36 6.50
C ASP A 47 -9.56 -7.91 5.09
N ILE A 48 -10.60 -7.98 4.26
CA ILE A 48 -10.48 -8.38 2.85
C ILE A 48 -9.58 -7.39 2.09
N CYS A 49 -9.83 -6.09 2.21
CA CYS A 49 -9.04 -5.05 1.56
C CYS A 49 -7.58 -5.07 2.01
N SER A 50 -7.32 -5.28 3.30
CA SER A 50 -5.96 -5.35 3.83
C SER A 50 -5.19 -6.56 3.31
N ARG A 51 -5.86 -7.68 3.11
CA ARG A 51 -5.29 -8.95 2.64
C ARG A 51 -5.07 -8.96 1.14
N TYR A 52 -6.07 -8.58 0.36
CA TYR A 52 -6.06 -8.71 -1.10
C TYR A 52 -5.69 -7.42 -1.83
N GLY A 53 -5.89 -6.26 -1.20
CA GLY A 53 -5.61 -4.96 -1.80
C GLY A 53 -4.19 -4.80 -2.36
N PRO A 54 -3.14 -5.23 -1.65
CA PRO A 54 -1.78 -5.15 -2.18
C PRO A 54 -1.54 -6.02 -3.41
N VAL A 55 -2.17 -7.20 -3.47
CA VAL A 55 -2.08 -8.11 -4.63
C VAL A 55 -2.81 -7.51 -5.81
N ALA A 56 -4.03 -7.02 -5.59
CA ALA A 56 -4.82 -6.35 -6.62
C ALA A 56 -4.08 -5.12 -7.17
N LEU A 57 -3.54 -4.27 -6.29
CA LEU A 57 -2.77 -3.09 -6.69
C LEU A 57 -1.54 -3.46 -7.54
N ARG A 58 -0.81 -4.51 -7.13
CA ARG A 58 0.35 -5.01 -7.86
C ARG A 58 -0.04 -5.52 -9.26
N LEU A 59 -1.11 -6.31 -9.35
CA LEU A 59 -1.57 -6.86 -10.62
C LEU A 59 -2.12 -5.76 -11.54
N SER A 60 -2.79 -4.76 -11.00
CA SER A 60 -3.26 -3.59 -11.77
C SER A 60 -2.10 -2.78 -12.34
N LEU A 61 -1.06 -2.51 -11.54
CA LEU A 61 0.16 -1.87 -12.04
C LEU A 61 0.81 -2.70 -13.15
N ALA A 62 0.97 -4.00 -12.92
CA ALA A 62 1.56 -4.90 -13.91
C ALA A 62 0.77 -4.91 -15.22
N LEU A 63 -0.57 -4.99 -15.14
CA LEU A 63 -1.46 -4.96 -16.31
C LEU A 63 -1.29 -3.67 -17.11
N VAL A 64 -1.29 -2.51 -16.43
CA VAL A 64 -1.13 -1.20 -17.09
C VAL A 64 0.21 -1.15 -17.84
N PHE A 65 1.31 -1.53 -17.20
CA PHE A 65 2.63 -1.49 -17.80
C PHE A 65 2.79 -2.46 -18.98
N VAL A 66 2.30 -3.71 -18.83
CA VAL A 66 2.36 -4.68 -19.92
C VAL A 66 1.49 -4.22 -21.09
N TRP A 67 0.31 -3.69 -20.81
CA TRP A 67 -0.62 -3.25 -21.85
C TRP A 67 -0.06 -2.07 -22.65
N PHE A 68 0.35 -0.99 -22.00
CA PHE A 68 0.88 0.18 -22.69
C PHE A 68 2.24 -0.06 -23.31
N GLY A 69 3.06 -0.91 -22.70
CA GLY A 69 4.32 -1.36 -23.30
C GLY A 69 4.08 -2.17 -24.60
N ALA A 70 3.09 -3.08 -24.59
CA ALA A 70 2.72 -3.85 -25.79
C ALA A 70 2.23 -2.93 -26.91
N LEU A 71 1.39 -1.93 -26.63
CA LEU A 71 0.93 -0.95 -27.64
C LEU A 71 2.09 -0.18 -28.28
N LYS A 72 3.16 0.12 -27.53
CA LYS A 72 4.36 0.74 -28.09
C LYS A 72 5.13 -0.20 -29.01
N LEU A 73 5.06 -1.51 -28.77
CA LEU A 73 5.74 -2.51 -29.60
C LEU A 73 4.95 -2.81 -30.88
N THR A 74 3.63 -2.70 -30.87
CA THR A 74 2.79 -2.92 -32.06
C THR A 74 2.68 -1.69 -32.96
N GLY A 75 3.13 -0.52 -32.52
CA GLY A 75 2.98 0.74 -33.25
C GLY A 75 1.63 1.41 -33.06
N ASP A 76 0.77 0.91 -32.17
CA ASP A 76 -0.56 1.47 -31.87
C ASP A 76 -0.53 2.36 -30.62
N SER A 77 0.61 2.97 -30.31
CA SER A 77 0.76 3.76 -29.08
C SER A 77 -0.03 5.08 -29.16
N PRO A 78 -0.99 5.32 -28.25
CA PRO A 78 -1.75 6.57 -28.23
C PRO A 78 -0.89 7.78 -27.85
N VAL A 79 0.30 7.57 -27.31
CA VAL A 79 1.22 8.62 -26.83
C VAL A 79 2.46 8.79 -27.71
N GLU A 80 2.43 8.29 -28.95
CA GLU A 80 3.55 8.38 -29.88
C GLU A 80 3.95 9.83 -30.15
N GLY A 81 2.98 10.67 -30.52
CA GLY A 81 3.20 12.10 -30.77
C GLY A 81 3.78 12.82 -29.54
N LEU A 82 3.27 12.49 -28.37
CA LEU A 82 3.76 13.05 -27.11
C LEU A 82 5.22 12.67 -26.83
N ILE A 83 5.59 11.42 -27.07
CA ILE A 83 6.97 10.94 -26.86
C ILE A 83 7.90 11.66 -27.83
N GLY A 84 7.53 11.79 -29.10
CA GLY A 84 8.30 12.52 -30.10
C GLY A 84 8.50 13.99 -29.72
N ALA A 85 7.46 14.66 -29.24
CA ALA A 85 7.55 16.05 -28.79
C ALA A 85 8.35 16.20 -27.47
N THR A 86 8.26 15.21 -26.58
CA THR A 86 8.99 15.23 -25.29
C THR A 86 10.49 15.03 -25.49
N LEU A 87 10.89 14.19 -26.45
CA LEU A 87 12.26 13.79 -26.72
C LEU A 87 12.65 14.08 -28.19
N PRO A 88 12.64 15.33 -28.65
CA PRO A 88 12.81 15.67 -30.06
C PRO A 88 14.19 15.36 -30.62
N PHE A 89 15.17 15.04 -29.75
CA PHE A 89 16.53 14.66 -30.11
C PHE A 89 16.71 13.14 -30.29
N LEU A 90 15.65 12.34 -30.03
CA LEU A 90 15.65 10.89 -30.23
C LEU A 90 14.67 10.51 -31.34
N SER A 91 15.08 9.54 -32.18
CA SER A 91 14.18 8.95 -33.16
C SER A 91 13.04 8.19 -32.47
N THR A 92 11.81 8.50 -32.82
CA THR A 92 10.61 7.82 -32.28
C THR A 92 10.61 6.34 -32.61
N ASP A 93 11.12 5.96 -33.80
CA ASP A 93 11.20 4.55 -34.26
C ASP A 93 12.06 3.69 -33.33
N VAL A 94 13.03 4.28 -32.64
CA VAL A 94 13.89 3.58 -31.68
C VAL A 94 13.36 3.75 -30.24
N THR A 95 12.89 4.94 -29.90
CA THR A 95 12.46 5.28 -28.55
C THR A 95 11.22 4.50 -28.13
N LEU A 96 10.21 4.37 -29.02
CA LEU A 96 8.97 3.64 -28.71
C LEU A 96 9.21 2.17 -28.40
N PRO A 97 9.91 1.38 -29.25
CA PRO A 97 10.19 -0.01 -28.92
C PRO A 97 11.03 -0.18 -27.64
N VAL A 98 12.02 0.67 -27.43
CA VAL A 98 12.86 0.62 -26.20
C VAL A 98 12.02 0.86 -24.95
N LEU A 99 11.18 1.89 -24.97
CA LEU A 99 10.25 2.16 -23.85
C LEU A 99 9.23 1.02 -23.70
N GLY A 100 8.70 0.49 -24.81
CA GLY A 100 7.77 -0.64 -24.80
C GLY A 100 8.38 -1.88 -24.15
N VAL A 101 9.60 -2.27 -24.53
CA VAL A 101 10.31 -3.40 -23.90
C VAL A 101 10.55 -3.16 -22.42
N ALA A 102 11.00 -1.94 -22.06
CA ALA A 102 11.21 -1.58 -20.66
C ALA A 102 9.93 -1.68 -19.82
N GLU A 103 8.81 -1.14 -20.33
CA GLU A 103 7.52 -1.18 -19.66
C GLU A 103 6.98 -2.61 -19.51
N VAL A 104 7.03 -3.42 -20.57
CA VAL A 104 6.61 -4.84 -20.49
C VAL A 104 7.46 -5.60 -19.47
N THR A 105 8.79 -5.39 -19.51
CA THR A 105 9.71 -6.06 -18.57
C THR A 105 9.42 -5.66 -17.11
N LEU A 106 9.24 -4.36 -16.86
CA LEU A 106 8.87 -3.85 -15.52
C LEU A 106 7.51 -4.40 -15.07
N GLY A 107 6.52 -4.40 -15.96
CA GLY A 107 5.19 -4.92 -15.66
C GLY A 107 5.22 -6.40 -15.30
N LEU A 108 5.93 -7.23 -16.08
CA LEU A 108 6.10 -8.66 -15.79
C LEU A 108 6.87 -8.90 -14.48
N ALA A 109 7.92 -8.13 -14.21
CA ALA A 109 8.67 -8.21 -12.96
C ALA A 109 7.78 -7.90 -11.74
N VAL A 110 6.90 -6.90 -11.87
CA VAL A 110 5.90 -6.56 -10.85
C VAL A 110 4.88 -7.68 -10.71
N ALA A 111 4.35 -8.25 -11.81
CA ALA A 111 3.36 -9.34 -11.79
C ALA A 111 3.84 -10.58 -11.05
N VAL A 112 5.08 -11.01 -11.33
CA VAL A 112 5.69 -12.17 -10.68
C VAL A 112 5.81 -12.01 -9.15
N GLY A 113 5.76 -10.79 -8.65
CA GLY A 113 5.79 -10.49 -7.22
C GLY A 113 7.13 -10.74 -6.54
N ARG A 114 8.14 -11.11 -7.31
CA ARG A 114 9.55 -11.15 -6.91
C ARG A 114 10.24 -9.82 -7.22
N ALA A 115 9.44 -8.76 -7.48
CA ALA A 115 9.98 -7.46 -7.76
C ALA A 115 10.70 -6.93 -6.49
N PRO A 116 12.04 -6.83 -6.51
CA PRO A 116 12.73 -6.15 -5.44
C PRO A 116 12.24 -4.70 -5.42
N ARG A 117 12.33 -4.05 -4.28
CA ARG A 117 11.97 -2.62 -4.12
C ARG A 117 12.55 -1.75 -5.25
N VAL A 118 13.71 -2.14 -5.75
CA VAL A 118 14.38 -1.48 -6.88
C VAL A 118 13.48 -1.45 -8.13
N VAL A 119 12.81 -2.53 -8.49
CA VAL A 119 11.91 -2.55 -9.67
C VAL A 119 10.76 -1.56 -9.50
N LEU A 120 10.15 -1.51 -8.32
CA LEU A 120 9.07 -0.55 -8.03
C LEU A 120 9.57 0.90 -8.02
N LEU A 121 10.79 1.14 -7.53
CA LEU A 121 11.40 2.47 -7.57
C LEU A 121 11.78 2.88 -9.00
N VAL A 122 12.30 1.96 -9.81
CA VAL A 122 12.58 2.22 -11.24
C VAL A 122 11.27 2.52 -11.98
N LEU A 123 10.20 1.76 -11.69
CA LEU A 123 8.88 2.01 -12.25
C LEU A 123 8.34 3.39 -11.85
N ALA A 124 8.44 3.76 -10.58
CA ALA A 124 8.04 5.09 -10.10
C ALA A 124 8.88 6.20 -10.75
N GLY A 125 10.18 5.98 -10.91
CA GLY A 125 11.09 6.91 -11.59
C GLY A 125 10.77 7.06 -13.08
N HIS A 126 10.46 5.96 -13.76
CA HIS A 126 10.01 5.98 -15.16
C HIS A 126 8.72 6.82 -15.32
N LEU A 127 7.72 6.58 -14.46
CA LEU A 127 6.49 7.37 -14.45
C LEU A 127 6.74 8.84 -14.10
N ALA A 128 7.63 9.12 -13.15
CA ALA A 128 8.02 10.49 -12.82
C ALA A 128 8.68 11.20 -14.02
N GLY A 129 9.46 10.46 -14.82
CA GLY A 129 10.07 10.97 -16.05
C GLY A 129 9.04 11.45 -17.08
N THR A 130 7.84 10.89 -17.11
CA THR A 130 6.78 11.33 -18.03
C THR A 130 6.32 12.77 -17.77
N PHE A 131 6.53 13.31 -16.56
CA PHE A 131 6.22 14.71 -16.25
C PHE A 131 7.16 15.70 -16.94
N LEU A 132 8.27 15.22 -17.50
CA LEU A 132 9.13 16.05 -18.33
C LEU A 132 8.35 16.66 -19.52
N SER A 133 7.33 15.97 -20.03
CA SER A 133 6.46 16.46 -21.09
C SER A 133 5.76 17.79 -20.77
N PHE A 134 5.46 18.08 -19.51
CA PHE A 134 4.92 19.38 -19.12
C PHE A 134 5.90 20.54 -19.35
N ILE A 135 7.21 20.25 -19.44
CA ILE A 135 8.25 21.24 -19.67
C ILE A 135 8.62 21.29 -21.15
N THR A 136 8.82 20.12 -21.79
CA THR A 136 9.37 20.00 -23.14
C THR A 136 8.28 19.98 -24.23
N ALA A 137 7.07 19.57 -23.90
CA ALA A 137 5.94 19.40 -24.81
C ALA A 137 4.64 19.98 -24.20
N SER A 138 4.73 21.15 -23.57
CA SER A 138 3.61 21.78 -22.84
C SER A 138 2.36 22.02 -23.70
N GLU A 139 2.53 22.25 -25.00
CA GLU A 139 1.45 22.41 -25.96
C GLU A 139 0.58 21.14 -26.12
N PHE A 140 1.17 19.95 -25.86
CA PHE A 140 0.43 18.69 -25.82
C PHE A 140 -0.28 18.46 -24.48
N MET A 141 0.13 19.18 -23.43
CA MET A 141 -0.36 18.95 -22.06
C MET A 141 -1.55 19.80 -21.68
N VAL A 142 -1.63 21.02 -22.22
CA VAL A 142 -2.64 22.03 -21.83
C VAL A 142 -3.37 22.58 -23.04
N ASP A 143 -4.67 22.84 -22.90
CA ASP A 143 -5.47 23.43 -23.96
C ASP A 143 -5.37 24.97 -23.92
N ASN A 144 -5.11 25.56 -25.08
CA ASN A 144 -5.00 27.02 -25.26
C ASN A 144 -4.06 27.74 -24.28
N GLY A 145 -3.02 27.04 -23.78
CA GLY A 145 -2.07 27.57 -22.80
C GLY A 145 -2.63 27.75 -21.38
N ASN A 146 -3.82 27.23 -21.11
CA ASN A 146 -4.43 27.29 -19.78
C ASN A 146 -4.03 26.05 -18.94
N PRO A 147 -3.21 26.19 -17.89
CA PRO A 147 -2.72 25.07 -17.10
C PRO A 147 -3.82 24.33 -16.32
N LEU A 148 -5.02 24.88 -16.22
CA LEU A 148 -6.17 24.22 -15.58
C LEU A 148 -6.98 23.36 -16.55
N LEU A 149 -6.78 23.56 -17.87
CA LEU A 149 -7.43 22.78 -18.91
C LEU A 149 -6.42 21.83 -19.52
N LEU A 150 -6.44 20.58 -19.05
CA LEU A 150 -5.57 19.55 -19.57
C LEU A 150 -6.15 18.96 -20.86
N THR A 151 -5.28 18.65 -21.81
CA THR A 151 -5.61 17.79 -22.93
C THR A 151 -5.74 16.33 -22.50
N ALA A 152 -6.15 15.44 -23.39
CA ALA A 152 -6.17 14.00 -23.12
C ALA A 152 -4.78 13.48 -22.73
N ASP A 153 -3.70 13.99 -23.35
CA ASP A 153 -2.32 13.64 -23.04
C ASP A 153 -1.91 14.18 -21.65
N GLY A 154 -2.28 15.42 -21.34
CA GLY A 154 -2.04 16.01 -20.03
C GLY A 154 -2.74 15.24 -18.91
N GLU A 155 -4.02 14.87 -19.09
CA GLU A 155 -4.74 14.02 -18.16
C GLU A 155 -4.07 12.64 -17.99
N PHE A 156 -3.61 12.04 -19.09
CA PHE A 156 -2.91 10.76 -19.05
C PHE A 156 -1.65 10.84 -18.17
N VAL A 157 -0.85 11.89 -18.35
CA VAL A 157 0.38 12.08 -17.55
C VAL A 157 0.04 12.36 -16.08
N ILE A 158 -0.96 13.20 -15.79
CA ILE A 158 -1.36 13.46 -14.38
C ILE A 158 -1.83 12.20 -13.68
N LYS A 159 -2.52 11.28 -14.36
CA LYS A 159 -2.94 9.99 -13.81
C LYS A 159 -1.75 9.13 -13.34
N ASN A 160 -0.54 9.37 -13.87
CA ASN A 160 0.67 8.68 -13.39
C ASN A 160 1.00 8.98 -11.92
N LEU A 161 0.51 10.09 -11.33
CA LEU A 161 0.65 10.33 -9.88
C LEU A 161 0.02 9.20 -9.05
N VAL A 162 -1.12 8.68 -9.49
CA VAL A 162 -1.80 7.56 -8.81
C VAL A 162 -0.96 6.29 -8.93
N LEU A 163 -0.39 6.02 -10.11
CA LEU A 163 0.47 4.85 -10.32
C LEU A 163 1.78 4.94 -9.53
N ILE A 164 2.39 6.13 -9.45
CA ILE A 164 3.57 6.39 -8.60
C ILE A 164 3.22 6.12 -7.13
N SER A 165 2.11 6.68 -6.65
CA SER A 165 1.66 6.49 -5.27
C SER A 165 1.40 5.01 -4.96
N ALA A 166 0.81 4.28 -5.90
CA ALA A 166 0.59 2.84 -5.79
C ALA A 166 1.91 2.06 -5.68
N ALA A 167 2.90 2.39 -6.51
CA ALA A 167 4.23 1.79 -6.46
C ALA A 167 4.91 2.06 -5.11
N LEU A 168 4.86 3.31 -4.61
CA LEU A 168 5.44 3.69 -3.33
C LEU A 168 4.76 2.97 -2.14
N VAL A 169 3.44 2.79 -2.17
CA VAL A 169 2.71 2.00 -1.17
C VAL A 169 3.20 0.55 -1.15
N LEU A 170 3.43 -0.06 -2.31
CA LEU A 170 3.96 -1.42 -2.41
C LEU A 170 5.41 -1.52 -1.89
N VAL A 171 6.26 -0.51 -2.16
CA VAL A 171 7.62 -0.41 -1.58
C VAL A 171 7.55 -0.39 -0.07
N GLY A 172 6.70 0.47 0.50
CA GLY A 172 6.56 0.64 1.95
C GLY A 172 6.04 -0.61 2.67
N ARG A 173 5.15 -1.37 2.04
CA ARG A 173 4.65 -2.63 2.61
C ARG A 173 5.70 -3.73 2.67
N GLY A 174 6.64 -3.76 1.75
CA GLY A 174 7.78 -4.69 1.78
C GLY A 174 8.78 -4.42 2.91
N VAL A 175 8.73 -3.25 3.54
CA VAL A 175 9.60 -2.87 4.68
C VAL A 175 9.06 -3.37 6.01
N ARG A 176 7.73 -3.47 6.15
CA ARG A 176 7.11 -3.96 7.38
C ARG A 176 7.06 -5.49 7.32
N GLY A 177 8.10 -6.14 7.87
CA GLY A 177 8.06 -7.55 8.22
C GLY A 177 6.92 -7.85 9.21
N PRO A 178 6.60 -9.13 9.48
CA PRO A 178 5.58 -9.49 10.46
C PRO A 178 5.87 -8.76 11.76
N GLN A 179 4.97 -7.91 12.22
CA GLN A 179 5.08 -7.31 13.54
C GLN A 179 5.03 -8.47 14.53
N SER A 180 6.14 -8.78 15.18
CA SER A 180 6.19 -9.68 16.32
C SER A 180 5.17 -9.17 17.33
N ARG A 181 4.07 -9.92 17.50
CA ARG A 181 3.14 -9.67 18.61
C ARG A 181 3.98 -9.65 19.89
N PRO A 182 3.87 -8.61 20.72
CA PRO A 182 4.52 -8.66 22.03
C PRO A 182 3.99 -9.90 22.74
N ALA A 183 4.92 -10.69 23.29
CA ALA A 183 4.58 -11.85 24.10
C ALA A 183 3.68 -11.40 25.27
N PRO A 184 2.63 -12.17 25.62
CA PRO A 184 1.82 -11.84 26.77
C PRO A 184 2.75 -11.84 28.00
N THR A 185 2.80 -10.71 28.68
CA THR A 185 3.52 -10.59 29.96
C THR A 185 2.79 -11.47 30.96
N VAL A 186 3.38 -12.61 31.28
CA VAL A 186 2.91 -13.47 32.38
C VAL A 186 3.31 -12.77 33.66
N ALA A 187 2.33 -12.23 34.39
CA ALA A 187 2.47 -11.69 35.74
C ALA A 187 2.15 -12.76 36.76
#